data_50a61c95c0c1c8acc132e53a418d84df
#
_entry.id   50a61c95c0c1c8acc132e53a418d84df
#
_cell.length_a   1.000
_cell.length_b   1.000
_cell.length_c   1.000
_cell.angle_alpha   90.00
_cell.angle_beta   90.00
_cell.angle_gamma   90.00
#
_symmetry.space_group_name_H-M   'P 1'
#
loop_
_entity.id
_entity.type
_entity.pdbx_description
1 polymer ?
#
loop_
_entity_poly.entity_id
_entity_poly.type
_entity_poly.pdbx_seq_one_letter_code
_entity_poly.pdbx_strand_id
1 'polypeptide(L)'
;MKLKSSGGFMAQPIPQNYMAYDRTIVVFSPDGRLLQVEYARQMVKNGTTSLGIKLKDGVLLGSVRTSSPLAVTQSYKKIYEIDENIAAVSAGSLADARNLIDMARVKAQINMITFGEPISVTSLTKAISDRKHLVTQYAGVRPYGVGMLIGGVDKTGAKLFETEPSGTMIEWNAQAIGRGADKARKALLSGWKEGMELKPGAQLLVKALRAGEKDARTENIEAVYVKKGKIERVSLKEAKKG
;
A
#
# COMPACT_ATOMS: atom_id res chain seq x y z
N MET A 1 36.71 -10.46 -5.08
CA MET A 1 36.00 -9.69 -6.10
C MET A 1 35.03 -8.77 -5.37
N LYS A 2 35.37 -7.46 -5.22
CA LYS A 2 34.59 -6.48 -4.45
C LYS A 2 33.46 -5.92 -5.33
N LEU A 3 32.24 -6.24 -5.02
CA LEU A 3 31.06 -5.60 -5.62
C LEU A 3 30.95 -4.16 -5.07
N LYS A 4 31.12 -3.20 -5.97
CA LYS A 4 30.89 -1.77 -5.69
C LYS A 4 29.39 -1.54 -5.45
N SER A 5 29.08 -0.89 -4.33
CA SER A 5 27.76 -0.40 -3.99
C SER A 5 27.24 0.55 -5.06
N SER A 6 26.11 0.22 -5.67
CA SER A 6 25.38 1.09 -6.60
C SER A 6 24.87 2.33 -5.87
N GLY A 7 25.30 3.48 -6.36
CA GLY A 7 24.94 4.80 -5.85
C GLY A 7 23.45 5.05 -5.77
N GLY A 8 23.06 5.79 -4.74
CA GLY A 8 21.72 6.30 -4.56
C GLY A 8 21.27 7.11 -5.78
N PHE A 9 20.04 6.83 -6.20
CA PHE A 9 19.37 7.57 -7.26
C PHE A 9 19.09 8.99 -6.73
N MET A 10 20.05 9.90 -6.95
CA MET A 10 19.80 11.33 -6.74
C MET A 10 18.78 11.76 -7.80
N ALA A 11 17.61 12.25 -7.33
CA ALA A 11 16.65 12.88 -8.22
C ALA A 11 17.36 14.07 -8.90
N GLN A 12 17.68 13.92 -10.17
CA GLN A 12 18.28 15.00 -10.97
C GLN A 12 17.22 16.10 -11.14
N PRO A 13 17.59 17.39 -11.04
CA PRO A 13 16.67 18.48 -11.33
C PRO A 13 16.15 18.32 -12.76
N ILE A 14 14.82 18.39 -12.92
CA ILE A 14 14.16 18.27 -14.23
C ILE A 14 14.65 19.43 -15.10
N PRO A 15 15.29 19.18 -16.25
CA PRO A 15 15.76 20.23 -17.15
C PRO A 15 14.58 21.11 -17.61
N GLN A 16 14.78 22.41 -17.77
CA GLN A 16 13.74 23.38 -18.16
C GLN A 16 12.99 23.00 -19.46
N ASN A 17 13.62 22.22 -20.36
CA ASN A 17 13.00 21.71 -21.58
C ASN A 17 11.85 20.73 -21.34
N TYR A 18 11.72 20.17 -20.14
CA TYR A 18 10.62 19.27 -19.80
C TYR A 18 9.32 19.97 -19.38
N MET A 19 9.35 21.30 -19.17
CA MET A 19 8.17 22.07 -18.74
C MET A 19 7.00 22.01 -19.73
N ALA A 20 7.25 21.72 -21.01
CA ALA A 20 6.20 21.51 -22.01
C ALA A 20 5.47 20.16 -21.82
N TYR A 21 6.21 19.11 -21.42
CA TYR A 21 5.67 17.76 -21.20
C TYR A 21 5.02 17.60 -19.83
N ASP A 22 5.33 18.50 -18.89
CA ASP A 22 4.77 18.53 -17.53
C ASP A 22 3.29 18.94 -17.51
N ARG A 23 2.87 19.73 -18.50
CA ARG A 23 1.49 20.23 -18.63
C ARG A 23 0.51 19.21 -19.24
N THR A 24 1.01 18.10 -19.76
CA THR A 24 0.20 17.11 -20.48
C THR A 24 0.30 15.75 -19.78
N ILE A 25 -0.82 15.22 -19.30
CA ILE A 25 -0.89 13.99 -18.51
C ILE A 25 -0.59 12.74 -19.35
N VAL A 26 -0.98 12.77 -20.64
CA VAL A 26 -1.05 11.59 -21.53
C VAL A 26 0.15 11.46 -22.47
N VAL A 27 1.13 12.36 -22.40
CA VAL A 27 2.28 12.40 -23.31
C VAL A 27 3.52 11.90 -22.61
N PHE A 28 4.21 10.95 -23.22
CA PHE A 28 5.53 10.54 -22.78
C PHE A 28 6.56 11.65 -23.04
N SER A 29 7.45 11.89 -22.07
CA SER A 29 8.67 12.66 -22.30
C SER A 29 9.61 11.90 -23.26
N PRO A 30 10.60 12.56 -23.86
CA PRO A 30 11.54 11.91 -24.78
C PRO A 30 12.28 10.70 -24.20
N ASP A 31 12.45 10.65 -22.89
CA ASP A 31 13.04 9.55 -22.14
C ASP A 31 11.99 8.50 -21.68
N GLY A 32 10.76 8.54 -22.22
CA GLY A 32 9.73 7.54 -22.01
C GLY A 32 9.03 7.61 -20.65
N ARG A 33 8.97 8.78 -19.99
CA ARG A 33 8.35 8.97 -18.67
C ARG A 33 7.04 9.72 -18.78
N LEU A 34 6.06 9.31 -17.97
CA LEU A 34 4.83 10.06 -17.70
C LEU A 34 5.05 10.93 -16.47
N LEU A 35 5.36 12.21 -16.65
CA LEU A 35 5.79 13.10 -15.55
C LEU A 35 4.74 13.22 -14.45
N GLN A 36 3.44 13.27 -14.80
CA GLN A 36 2.37 13.32 -13.80
C GLN A 36 2.27 12.04 -12.96
N VAL A 37 2.61 10.88 -13.51
CA VAL A 37 2.72 9.62 -12.77
C VAL A 37 3.93 9.66 -11.81
N GLU A 38 5.06 10.24 -12.22
CA GLU A 38 6.22 10.42 -11.34
C GLU A 38 5.90 11.34 -10.15
N TYR A 39 5.16 12.43 -10.37
CA TYR A 39 4.70 13.31 -9.29
C TYR A 39 3.70 12.60 -8.37
N ALA A 40 2.81 11.78 -8.92
CA ALA A 40 1.91 10.96 -8.11
C ALA A 40 2.68 9.93 -7.26
N ARG A 41 3.76 9.32 -7.79
CA ARG A 41 4.68 8.47 -7.02
C ARG A 41 5.38 9.24 -5.90
N GLN A 42 5.76 10.51 -6.14
CA GLN A 42 6.34 11.35 -5.10
C GLN A 42 5.34 11.63 -3.97
N MET A 43 4.04 11.80 -4.29
CA MET A 43 2.98 11.92 -3.29
C MET A 43 2.89 10.67 -2.41
N VAL A 44 3.02 9.47 -3.00
CA VAL A 44 3.08 8.20 -2.23
C VAL A 44 4.27 8.18 -1.29
N LYS A 45 5.46 8.59 -1.77
CA LYS A 45 6.70 8.65 -0.96
C LYS A 45 6.61 9.67 0.18
N ASN A 46 5.76 10.69 0.09
CA ASN A 46 5.55 11.65 1.17
C ASN A 46 4.58 11.15 2.25
N GLY A 47 3.78 10.14 1.95
CA GLY A 47 2.86 9.52 2.91
C GLY A 47 3.59 8.77 4.03
N THR A 48 2.98 8.70 5.23
CA THR A 48 3.52 7.86 6.31
C THR A 48 3.52 6.39 5.90
N THR A 49 4.49 5.65 6.44
CA THR A 49 4.75 4.26 6.05
C THR A 49 3.60 3.32 6.39
N SER A 50 3.25 2.50 5.43
CA SER A 50 2.33 1.37 5.55
C SER A 50 3.00 0.12 5.02
N LEU A 51 2.67 -1.05 5.56
CA LEU A 51 3.22 -2.32 5.09
C LEU A 51 2.23 -3.47 5.20
N GLY A 52 2.51 -4.53 4.46
CA GLY A 52 1.78 -5.79 4.49
C GLY A 52 2.73 -6.98 4.56
N ILE A 53 2.31 -8.04 5.23
CA ILE A 53 3.06 -9.30 5.39
C ILE A 53 2.09 -10.45 5.16
N LYS A 54 2.42 -11.31 4.20
CA LYS A 54 1.72 -12.59 4.00
C LYS A 54 2.16 -13.57 5.07
N LEU A 55 1.19 -14.14 5.78
CA LEU A 55 1.36 -15.13 6.83
C LEU A 55 0.84 -16.49 6.36
N LYS A 56 1.01 -17.52 7.19
CA LYS A 56 0.54 -18.88 6.91
C LYS A 56 -0.96 -18.93 6.54
N ASP A 57 -1.81 -18.30 7.35
CA ASP A 57 -3.27 -18.40 7.24
C ASP A 57 -3.95 -17.08 6.89
N GLY A 58 -3.19 -16.05 6.48
CA GLY A 58 -3.76 -14.73 6.19
C GLY A 58 -2.75 -13.67 5.84
N VAL A 59 -3.19 -12.42 5.91
CA VAL A 59 -2.36 -11.23 5.62
C VAL A 59 -2.43 -10.26 6.79
N LEU A 60 -1.28 -9.83 7.26
CA LEU A 60 -1.15 -8.79 8.26
C LEU A 60 -0.84 -7.46 7.57
N LEU A 61 -1.71 -6.48 7.76
CA LEU A 61 -1.55 -5.12 7.25
C LEU A 61 -1.33 -4.16 8.41
N GLY A 62 -0.41 -3.22 8.25
CA GLY A 62 -0.14 -2.23 9.28
C GLY A 62 0.29 -0.88 8.73
N SER A 63 0.04 0.16 9.50
CA SER A 63 0.33 1.54 9.13
C SER A 63 0.68 2.39 10.34
N VAL A 64 1.54 3.37 10.14
CA VAL A 64 1.78 4.43 11.12
C VAL A 64 0.79 5.56 10.87
N ARG A 65 0.03 5.92 11.92
CA ARG A 65 -0.85 7.09 11.91
C ARG A 65 -0.08 8.35 12.29
N THR A 66 -0.42 9.44 11.65
CA THR A 66 -0.06 10.76 12.16
C THR A 66 -0.92 11.02 13.39
N SER A 67 -0.30 11.24 14.55
CA SER A 67 -1.03 11.62 15.76
C SER A 67 -0.90 13.14 16.00
N SER A 68 -2.03 13.79 16.15
CA SER A 68 -2.13 15.13 16.65
C SER A 68 -3.12 15.13 17.81
N PRO A 69 -2.81 15.74 18.96
CA PRO A 69 -3.76 15.83 20.07
C PRO A 69 -5.03 16.62 19.71
N LEU A 70 -4.98 17.41 18.65
CA LEU A 70 -6.12 18.20 18.14
C LEU A 70 -6.97 17.45 17.13
N ALA A 71 -6.53 16.29 16.68
CA ALA A 71 -7.23 15.53 15.63
C ALA A 71 -8.06 14.39 16.23
N VAL A 72 -9.27 14.22 15.73
CA VAL A 72 -10.07 13.04 16.03
C VAL A 72 -9.44 11.84 15.35
N THR A 73 -8.86 10.95 16.15
CA THR A 73 -8.05 9.80 15.69
C THR A 73 -8.75 8.93 14.63
N GLN A 74 -10.08 8.79 14.74
CA GLN A 74 -10.87 7.99 13.81
C GLN A 74 -11.00 8.61 12.41
N SER A 75 -10.74 9.90 12.24
CA SER A 75 -10.82 10.60 10.95
C SER A 75 -9.60 10.34 10.05
N TYR A 76 -8.49 9.86 10.61
CA TYR A 76 -7.23 9.58 9.89
C TYR A 76 -7.00 8.09 9.65
N LYS A 77 -8.04 7.38 9.22
CA LYS A 77 -7.91 5.95 8.88
C LYS A 77 -7.04 5.78 7.64
N LYS A 78 -6.08 4.85 7.72
CA LYS A 78 -5.25 4.39 6.59
C LYS A 78 -5.42 2.90 6.33
N ILE A 79 -6.10 2.19 7.22
CA ILE A 79 -6.50 0.81 7.06
C ILE A 79 -7.99 0.81 6.75
N TYR A 80 -8.35 0.17 5.65
CA TYR A 80 -9.71 0.12 5.11
C TYR A 80 -10.13 -1.33 4.96
N GLU A 81 -11.25 -1.67 5.57
CA GLU A 81 -11.96 -2.91 5.32
C GLU A 81 -12.78 -2.73 4.05
N ILE A 82 -12.58 -3.59 3.05
CA ILE A 82 -13.29 -3.54 1.77
C ILE A 82 -14.42 -4.55 1.76
N ASP A 83 -14.14 -5.78 2.16
CA ASP A 83 -15.06 -6.90 2.27
C ASP A 83 -14.66 -7.75 3.50
N GLU A 84 -15.44 -8.76 3.86
CA GLU A 84 -15.17 -9.62 5.02
C GLU A 84 -13.79 -10.28 5.03
N ASN A 85 -13.20 -10.49 3.86
CA ASN A 85 -11.94 -11.19 3.65
C ASN A 85 -10.89 -10.36 2.92
N ILE A 86 -11.10 -9.04 2.72
CA ILE A 86 -10.19 -8.15 2.01
C ILE A 86 -10.07 -6.81 2.73
N ALA A 87 -8.85 -6.42 3.03
CA ALA A 87 -8.54 -5.10 3.56
C ALA A 87 -7.39 -4.45 2.76
N ALA A 88 -7.26 -3.13 2.90
CA ALA A 88 -6.19 -2.38 2.28
C ALA A 88 -5.56 -1.38 3.25
N VAL A 89 -4.28 -1.08 3.02
CA VAL A 89 -3.58 0.07 3.61
C VAL A 89 -3.07 0.97 2.51
N SER A 90 -2.97 2.27 2.78
CA SER A 90 -2.56 3.26 1.79
C SER A 90 -1.39 4.11 2.24
N ALA A 91 -0.67 4.69 1.26
CA ALA A 91 0.27 5.79 1.46
C ALA A 91 0.08 6.84 0.36
N GLY A 92 0.13 8.12 0.72
CA GLY A 92 -0.13 9.25 -0.17
C GLY A 92 -1.46 9.94 0.14
N SER A 93 -2.23 10.31 -0.89
CA SER A 93 -3.48 11.04 -0.78
C SER A 93 -4.59 10.19 -0.15
N LEU A 94 -5.07 10.57 1.05
CA LEU A 94 -6.17 9.88 1.72
C LEU A 94 -7.52 10.09 1.01
N ALA A 95 -7.70 11.19 0.30
CA ALA A 95 -8.90 11.45 -0.49
C ALA A 95 -9.00 10.49 -1.68
N ASP A 96 -7.86 10.30 -2.38
CA ASP A 96 -7.77 9.35 -3.48
C ASP A 96 -7.94 7.91 -3.00
N ALA A 97 -7.36 7.57 -1.84
CA ALA A 97 -7.54 6.27 -1.22
C ALA A 97 -9.02 5.97 -0.97
N ARG A 98 -9.76 6.90 -0.34
CA ARG A 98 -11.20 6.74 -0.06
C ARG A 98 -12.00 6.51 -1.34
N ASN A 99 -11.75 7.29 -2.38
CA ASN A 99 -12.45 7.14 -3.65
C ASN A 99 -12.27 5.73 -4.25
N LEU A 100 -11.03 5.22 -4.24
CA LEU A 100 -10.74 3.87 -4.73
C LEU A 100 -11.33 2.76 -3.84
N ILE A 101 -11.35 2.97 -2.52
CA ILE A 101 -11.93 2.03 -1.57
C ILE A 101 -13.45 1.95 -1.73
N ASP A 102 -14.13 3.08 -1.91
CA ASP A 102 -15.58 3.10 -2.10
C ASP A 102 -15.97 2.41 -3.42
N MET A 103 -15.21 2.66 -4.51
CA MET A 103 -15.35 1.91 -5.75
C MET A 103 -15.14 0.40 -5.54
N ALA A 104 -14.11 0.01 -4.78
CA ALA A 104 -13.79 -1.39 -4.50
C ALA A 104 -14.90 -2.09 -3.71
N ARG A 105 -15.48 -1.42 -2.72
CA ARG A 105 -16.62 -1.93 -1.93
C ARG A 105 -17.84 -2.18 -2.82
N VAL A 106 -18.18 -1.21 -3.68
CA VAL A 106 -19.27 -1.37 -4.65
C VAL A 106 -19.02 -2.57 -5.56
N LYS A 107 -17.79 -2.72 -6.05
CA LYS A 107 -17.41 -3.85 -6.90
C LYS A 107 -17.56 -5.19 -6.18
N ALA A 108 -17.15 -5.27 -4.90
CA ALA A 108 -17.30 -6.47 -4.08
C ALA A 108 -18.79 -6.82 -3.85
N GLN A 109 -19.63 -5.83 -3.55
CA GLN A 109 -21.07 -6.03 -3.38
C GLN A 109 -21.74 -6.49 -4.68
N ILE A 110 -21.41 -5.88 -5.82
CA ILE A 110 -21.93 -6.31 -7.13
C ILE A 110 -21.54 -7.77 -7.40
N ASN A 111 -20.29 -8.15 -7.10
CA ASN A 111 -19.83 -9.53 -7.27
C ASN A 111 -20.65 -10.51 -6.42
N MET A 112 -20.88 -10.17 -5.14
CA MET A 112 -21.68 -10.99 -4.22
C MET A 112 -23.11 -11.16 -4.73
N ILE A 113 -23.77 -10.07 -5.17
CA ILE A 113 -25.16 -10.12 -5.68
C ILE A 113 -25.22 -10.92 -6.98
N THR A 114 -24.24 -10.77 -7.86
CA THR A 114 -24.27 -11.39 -9.21
C THR A 114 -23.92 -12.87 -9.16
N PHE A 115 -22.93 -13.26 -8.36
CA PHE A 115 -22.35 -14.61 -8.38
C PHE A 115 -22.62 -15.41 -7.09
N GLY A 116 -23.18 -14.78 -6.05
CA GLY A 116 -23.43 -15.44 -4.76
C GLY A 116 -22.17 -15.79 -3.95
N GLU A 117 -21.01 -15.22 -4.32
CA GLU A 117 -19.73 -15.50 -3.67
C GLU A 117 -18.85 -14.24 -3.53
N PRO A 118 -17.98 -14.18 -2.51
CA PRO A 118 -17.05 -13.08 -2.34
C PRO A 118 -16.11 -12.92 -3.54
N ILE A 119 -15.79 -11.68 -3.88
CA ILE A 119 -14.85 -11.36 -4.94
C ILE A 119 -13.46 -11.87 -4.59
N SER A 120 -12.70 -12.40 -5.58
CA SER A 120 -11.31 -12.78 -5.34
C SER A 120 -10.42 -11.55 -5.09
N VAL A 121 -9.37 -11.71 -4.27
CA VAL A 121 -8.41 -10.64 -3.99
C VAL A 121 -7.79 -10.13 -5.29
N THR A 122 -7.45 -11.02 -6.20
CA THR A 122 -6.88 -10.69 -7.52
C THR A 122 -7.84 -9.85 -8.37
N SER A 123 -9.11 -10.26 -8.47
CA SER A 123 -10.11 -9.54 -9.29
C SER A 123 -10.40 -8.15 -8.74
N LEU A 124 -10.49 -8.00 -7.41
CA LEU A 124 -10.68 -6.71 -6.77
C LEU A 124 -9.48 -5.80 -6.98
N THR A 125 -8.27 -6.32 -6.77
CA THR A 125 -7.03 -5.56 -6.96
C THR A 125 -6.88 -5.12 -8.41
N LYS A 126 -7.20 -6.01 -9.37
CA LYS A 126 -7.20 -5.68 -10.78
C LYS A 126 -8.15 -4.52 -11.10
N ALA A 127 -9.36 -4.51 -10.56
CA ALA A 127 -10.31 -3.43 -10.77
C ALA A 127 -9.78 -2.06 -10.28
N ILE A 128 -9.11 -2.04 -9.12
CA ILE A 128 -8.43 -0.82 -8.60
C ILE A 128 -7.28 -0.41 -9.51
N SER A 129 -6.48 -1.36 -9.95
CA SER A 129 -5.33 -1.16 -10.84
C SER A 129 -5.76 -0.61 -12.19
N ASP A 130 -6.77 -1.22 -12.82
CA ASP A 130 -7.35 -0.77 -14.09
C ASP A 130 -7.89 0.66 -13.97
N ARG A 131 -8.55 1.01 -12.85
CA ARG A 131 -9.03 2.38 -12.60
C ARG A 131 -7.90 3.39 -12.50
N LYS A 132 -6.80 3.04 -11.81
CA LYS A 132 -5.60 3.88 -11.74
C LYS A 132 -4.97 4.06 -13.11
N HIS A 133 -4.83 2.98 -13.86
CA HIS A 133 -4.26 3.01 -15.21
C HIS A 133 -5.11 3.87 -16.16
N LEU A 134 -6.42 3.70 -16.12
CA LEU A 134 -7.36 4.43 -16.96
C LEU A 134 -7.15 5.96 -16.88
N VAL A 135 -7.02 6.52 -15.69
CA VAL A 135 -6.85 7.97 -15.51
C VAL A 135 -5.50 8.49 -15.99
N THR A 136 -4.52 7.63 -16.24
CA THR A 136 -3.25 8.04 -16.85
C THR A 136 -3.34 8.22 -18.37
N GLN A 137 -4.45 7.81 -18.99
CA GLN A 137 -4.67 7.83 -20.43
C GLN A 137 -5.66 8.90 -20.89
N TYR A 138 -6.32 9.59 -19.96
CA TYR A 138 -7.30 10.63 -20.28
C TYR A 138 -6.79 12.03 -19.95
N ALA A 139 -6.86 12.93 -20.92
CA ALA A 139 -6.59 14.34 -20.67
C ALA A 139 -7.65 14.95 -19.74
N GLY A 140 -7.22 15.88 -18.89
CA GLY A 140 -8.12 16.60 -17.97
C GLY A 140 -8.34 15.94 -16.61
N VAL A 141 -7.82 14.72 -16.39
CA VAL A 141 -7.81 14.05 -15.08
C VAL A 141 -6.38 13.75 -14.62
N ARG A 142 -6.10 13.92 -13.35
CA ARG A 142 -4.78 13.59 -12.80
C ARG A 142 -4.71 12.13 -12.36
N PRO A 143 -3.52 11.51 -12.34
CA PRO A 143 -3.32 10.21 -11.70
C PRO A 143 -3.69 10.24 -10.21
N TYR A 144 -4.10 9.10 -9.67
CA TYR A 144 -4.28 8.93 -8.23
C TYR A 144 -2.94 9.02 -7.51
N GLY A 145 -2.80 9.97 -6.58
CA GLY A 145 -1.58 10.17 -5.78
C GLY A 145 -1.48 9.19 -4.60
N VAL A 146 -1.80 7.93 -4.79
CA VAL A 146 -1.86 6.93 -3.72
C VAL A 146 -1.32 5.58 -4.16
N GLY A 147 -0.43 5.01 -3.33
CA GLY A 147 -0.05 3.61 -3.34
C GLY A 147 -0.92 2.84 -2.36
N MET A 148 -1.29 1.61 -2.69
CA MET A 148 -2.10 0.76 -1.82
C MET A 148 -1.49 -0.64 -1.74
N LEU A 149 -1.52 -1.22 -0.54
CA LEU A 149 -1.32 -2.64 -0.32
C LEU A 149 -2.69 -3.25 0.01
N ILE A 150 -3.09 -4.23 -0.78
CA ILE A 150 -4.38 -4.91 -0.67
C ILE A 150 -4.10 -6.35 -0.26
N GLY A 151 -4.58 -6.71 0.91
CA GLY A 151 -4.39 -8.04 1.47
C GLY A 151 -5.72 -8.73 1.71
N GLY A 152 -5.76 -10.02 1.45
CA GLY A 152 -6.97 -10.80 1.67
C GLY A 152 -6.74 -12.31 1.57
N VAL A 153 -7.80 -13.05 1.85
CA VAL A 153 -7.82 -14.52 1.74
C VAL A 153 -9.03 -14.93 0.91
N ASP A 154 -8.76 -15.57 -0.22
CA ASP A 154 -9.80 -16.12 -1.08
C ASP A 154 -9.66 -17.66 -1.23
N LYS A 155 -10.38 -18.26 -2.17
CA LYS A 155 -10.35 -19.70 -2.44
C LYS A 155 -8.96 -20.22 -2.81
N THR A 156 -8.06 -19.33 -3.27
CA THR A 156 -6.69 -19.66 -3.70
C THR A 156 -5.64 -19.41 -2.59
N GLY A 157 -6.08 -18.94 -1.41
CA GLY A 157 -5.22 -18.69 -0.26
C GLY A 157 -5.00 -17.22 0.04
N ALA A 158 -4.02 -16.95 0.89
CA ALA A 158 -3.64 -15.59 1.29
C ALA A 158 -2.88 -14.88 0.17
N LYS A 159 -3.26 -13.64 -0.14
CA LYS A 159 -2.65 -12.81 -1.19
C LYS A 159 -2.42 -11.39 -0.70
N LEU A 160 -1.29 -10.84 -1.08
CA LEU A 160 -0.91 -9.46 -0.83
C LEU A 160 -0.47 -8.81 -2.14
N PHE A 161 -1.18 -7.77 -2.57
CA PHE A 161 -0.85 -7.02 -3.77
C PHE A 161 -0.47 -5.58 -3.45
N GLU A 162 0.45 -5.04 -4.22
CA GLU A 162 0.71 -3.61 -4.30
C GLU A 162 0.08 -3.06 -5.58
N THR A 163 -0.54 -1.88 -5.49
CA THR A 163 -0.92 -1.07 -6.64
C THR A 163 -0.32 0.33 -6.54
N GLU A 164 0.37 0.78 -7.57
CA GLU A 164 0.99 2.10 -7.63
C GLU A 164 0.20 3.08 -8.53
N PRO A 165 0.55 4.38 -8.57
CA PRO A 165 -0.17 5.39 -9.35
C PRO A 165 -0.29 5.12 -10.86
N SER A 166 0.65 4.39 -11.47
CA SER A 166 0.59 3.99 -12.89
C SER A 166 -0.50 2.95 -13.19
N GLY A 167 -1.04 2.30 -12.16
CA GLY A 167 -1.90 1.14 -12.32
C GLY A 167 -1.15 -0.19 -12.38
N THR A 168 0.16 -0.22 -12.12
CA THR A 168 0.90 -1.47 -11.97
C THR A 168 0.42 -2.23 -10.74
N MET A 169 0.25 -3.54 -10.88
CA MET A 169 -0.17 -4.47 -9.83
C MET A 169 0.87 -5.58 -9.70
N ILE A 170 1.39 -5.77 -8.48
CA ILE A 170 2.42 -6.79 -8.18
C ILE A 170 2.00 -7.56 -6.93
N GLU A 171 2.09 -8.90 -6.98
CA GLU A 171 1.91 -9.75 -5.80
C GLU A 171 3.22 -9.86 -5.01
N TRP A 172 3.13 -9.75 -3.68
CA TRP A 172 4.25 -9.76 -2.77
C TRP A 172 4.04 -10.74 -1.61
N ASN A 173 5.12 -11.24 -1.07
CA ASN A 173 5.09 -11.95 0.23
C ASN A 173 5.15 -10.95 1.41
N ALA A 174 5.88 -9.86 1.25
CA ALA A 174 5.89 -8.74 2.18
C ALA A 174 6.33 -7.47 1.44
N GLN A 175 5.67 -6.34 1.71
CA GLN A 175 5.96 -5.09 1.04
C GLN A 175 5.66 -3.89 1.94
N ALA A 176 6.37 -2.79 1.72
CA ALA A 176 6.17 -1.52 2.38
C ALA A 176 6.08 -0.37 1.37
N ILE A 177 5.20 0.59 1.65
CA ILE A 177 4.97 1.80 0.86
C ILE A 177 5.03 3.05 1.75
N GLY A 178 5.24 4.22 1.15
CA GLY A 178 5.36 5.49 1.87
C GLY A 178 6.83 5.89 2.09
N ARG A 179 7.04 6.97 2.88
CA ARG A 179 8.34 7.64 3.02
C ARG A 179 9.43 6.77 3.65
N GLY A 180 9.06 5.83 4.52
CA GLY A 180 10.00 4.92 5.18
C GLY A 180 10.11 3.55 4.51
N ALA A 181 9.52 3.37 3.33
CA ALA A 181 9.42 2.08 2.65
C ALA A 181 10.77 1.36 2.48
N ASP A 182 11.83 2.08 2.11
CA ASP A 182 13.14 1.46 1.85
C ASP A 182 13.75 0.84 3.11
N LYS A 183 13.63 1.53 4.25
CA LYS A 183 14.12 1.00 5.53
C LYS A 183 13.23 -0.13 6.05
N ALA A 184 11.91 0.01 5.91
CA ALA A 184 10.95 -1.02 6.28
C ALA A 184 11.17 -2.30 5.45
N ARG A 185 11.38 -2.20 4.13
CA ARG A 185 11.70 -3.35 3.25
C ARG A 185 12.97 -4.07 3.66
N LYS A 186 14.03 -3.35 4.05
CA LYS A 186 15.25 -3.98 4.56
C LYS A 186 14.97 -4.84 5.79
N ALA A 187 14.14 -4.36 6.72
CA ALA A 187 13.74 -5.13 7.89
C ALA A 187 12.85 -6.33 7.53
N LEU A 188 11.94 -6.18 6.54
CA LEU A 188 11.12 -7.27 6.04
C LEU A 188 11.96 -8.36 5.37
N LEU A 189 12.92 -7.98 4.51
CA LEU A 189 13.83 -8.91 3.84
C LEU A 189 14.66 -9.74 4.82
N SER A 190 15.07 -9.15 5.96
CA SER A 190 15.86 -9.86 6.96
C SER A 190 15.03 -10.74 7.90
N GLY A 191 13.73 -10.48 8.01
CA GLY A 191 12.91 -11.12 9.04
C GLY A 191 11.77 -12.00 8.53
N TRP A 192 11.32 -11.80 7.29
CA TRP A 192 10.23 -12.59 6.73
C TRP A 192 10.66 -14.02 6.40
N LYS A 193 9.80 -14.97 6.74
CA LYS A 193 9.96 -16.39 6.39
C LYS A 193 8.63 -16.94 5.90
N GLU A 194 8.68 -17.86 4.95
CA GLU A 194 7.50 -18.56 4.47
C GLU A 194 6.82 -19.32 5.63
N GLY A 195 5.48 -19.33 5.63
CA GLY A 195 4.72 -19.99 6.70
C GLY A 195 4.75 -19.28 8.08
N MET A 196 5.19 -18.02 8.14
CA MET A 196 5.23 -17.23 9.36
C MET A 196 3.86 -17.12 10.02
N GLU A 197 3.80 -17.32 11.34
CA GLU A 197 2.59 -17.16 12.14
C GLU A 197 2.34 -15.70 12.55
N LEU A 198 1.13 -15.41 13.08
CA LEU A 198 0.69 -14.05 13.43
C LEU A 198 1.61 -13.38 14.46
N LYS A 199 2.02 -14.07 15.53
CA LYS A 199 2.83 -13.46 16.61
C LYS A 199 4.20 -12.98 16.11
N PRO A 200 5.05 -13.82 15.46
CA PRO A 200 6.30 -13.35 14.87
C PRO A 200 6.06 -12.34 13.72
N GLY A 201 4.97 -12.45 12.96
CA GLY A 201 4.59 -11.48 11.95
C GLY A 201 4.30 -10.10 12.53
N ALA A 202 3.59 -10.03 13.66
CA ALA A 202 3.30 -8.78 14.36
C ALA A 202 4.58 -8.12 14.93
N GLN A 203 5.52 -8.92 15.44
CA GLN A 203 6.82 -8.42 15.89
C GLN A 203 7.63 -7.85 14.72
N LEU A 204 7.66 -8.54 13.58
CA LEU A 204 8.32 -8.08 12.37
C LEU A 204 7.67 -6.80 11.82
N LEU A 205 6.34 -6.72 11.82
CA LEU A 205 5.59 -5.53 11.42
C LEU A 205 6.01 -4.31 12.24
N VAL A 206 6.01 -4.42 13.56
CA VAL A 206 6.41 -3.32 14.45
C VAL A 206 7.87 -2.92 14.22
N LYS A 207 8.78 -3.90 14.09
CA LYS A 207 10.20 -3.66 13.78
C LYS A 207 10.38 -2.91 12.46
N ALA A 208 9.69 -3.35 11.41
CA ALA A 208 9.79 -2.74 10.09
C ALA A 208 9.20 -1.31 10.06
N LEU A 209 8.05 -1.08 10.69
CA LEU A 209 7.45 0.26 10.78
C LEU A 209 8.35 1.22 11.56
N ARG A 210 8.96 0.78 12.66
CA ARG A 210 9.92 1.59 13.44
C ARG A 210 11.21 1.88 12.67
N ALA A 211 11.66 0.96 11.84
CA ALA A 211 12.81 1.21 10.96
C ALA A 211 12.51 2.29 9.91
N GLY A 212 11.27 2.32 9.40
CA GLY A 212 10.82 3.30 8.41
C GLY A 212 10.47 4.68 8.99
N GLU A 213 9.90 4.71 10.20
CA GLU A 213 9.37 5.93 10.82
C GLU A 213 9.96 6.12 12.21
N LYS A 214 10.71 7.22 12.40
CA LYS A 214 11.35 7.52 13.70
C LYS A 214 10.34 7.71 14.83
N ASP A 215 9.14 8.22 14.50
CA ASP A 215 8.06 8.50 15.45
C ASP A 215 7.06 7.34 15.59
N ALA A 216 7.37 6.15 15.06
CA ALA A 216 6.51 4.98 15.17
C ALA A 216 6.52 4.44 16.62
N ARG A 217 5.58 4.91 17.42
CA ARG A 217 5.28 4.40 18.75
C ARG A 217 4.19 3.34 18.64
N THR A 218 4.13 2.41 19.60
CA THR A 218 3.08 1.38 19.60
C THR A 218 1.66 1.96 19.59
N GLU A 219 1.47 3.16 20.14
CA GLU A 219 0.19 3.85 20.25
C GLU A 219 -0.31 4.41 18.90
N ASN A 220 0.62 4.73 17.99
CA ASN A 220 0.28 5.27 16.66
C ASN A 220 0.45 4.24 15.52
N ILE A 221 0.76 2.98 15.86
CA ILE A 221 0.72 1.88 14.89
C ILE A 221 -0.65 1.21 14.96
N GLU A 222 -1.31 1.09 13.81
CA GLU A 222 -2.49 0.27 13.62
C GLU A 222 -2.13 -0.98 12.84
N ALA A 223 -2.75 -2.10 13.18
CA ALA A 223 -2.61 -3.33 12.42
C ALA A 223 -3.92 -4.11 12.39
N VAL A 224 -4.19 -4.75 11.25
CA VAL A 224 -5.29 -5.70 11.06
C VAL A 224 -4.76 -7.00 10.51
N TYR A 225 -5.32 -8.09 10.97
CA TYR A 225 -5.09 -9.42 10.44
C TYR A 225 -6.30 -9.85 9.64
N VAL A 226 -6.09 -10.11 8.36
CA VAL A 226 -7.13 -10.58 7.43
C VAL A 226 -6.96 -12.09 7.28
N LYS A 227 -7.98 -12.82 7.65
CA LYS A 227 -8.09 -14.27 7.44
C LYS A 227 -9.39 -14.60 6.75
N LYS A 228 -9.60 -15.87 6.41
CA LYS A 228 -10.80 -16.31 5.70
C LYS A 228 -12.07 -15.90 6.44
N GLY A 229 -12.90 -15.04 5.82
CA GLY A 229 -14.19 -14.57 6.34
C GLY A 229 -14.10 -13.68 7.59
N LYS A 230 -12.92 -13.12 7.91
CA LYS A 230 -12.78 -12.27 9.11
C LYS A 230 -11.60 -11.32 9.03
N ILE A 231 -11.82 -10.09 9.47
CA ILE A 231 -10.79 -9.08 9.70
C ILE A 231 -10.73 -8.78 11.20
N GLU A 232 -9.54 -8.92 11.79
CA GLU A 232 -9.33 -8.71 13.23
C GLU A 232 -8.31 -7.59 13.47
N ARG A 233 -8.60 -6.69 14.39
CA ARG A 233 -7.58 -5.72 14.84
C ARG A 233 -6.56 -6.41 15.73
N VAL A 234 -5.27 -6.20 15.46
CA VAL A 234 -4.18 -6.80 16.21
C VAL A 234 -3.71 -5.87 17.31
N SER A 235 -3.78 -6.36 18.57
CA SER A 235 -3.18 -5.65 19.71
C SER A 235 -1.67 -5.81 19.69
N LEU A 236 -0.96 -4.70 19.45
CA LEU A 236 0.51 -4.70 19.39
C LEU A 236 1.20 -4.53 20.75
N LYS A 237 0.41 -4.43 21.85
CA LYS A 237 0.97 -4.31 23.22
C LYS A 237 1.70 -5.58 23.66
N GLU A 238 1.26 -6.73 23.19
CA GLU A 238 1.87 -8.04 23.52
C GLU A 238 3.10 -8.38 22.69
N ALA A 239 3.35 -7.67 21.59
CA ALA A 239 4.55 -7.86 20.77
C ALA A 239 5.84 -7.34 21.44
N LYS A 240 5.75 -6.70 22.63
CA LYS A 240 6.88 -6.15 23.39
C LYS A 240 7.59 -7.17 24.29
N LYS A 241 7.04 -8.37 24.53
CA LYS A 241 7.66 -9.37 25.39
C LYS A 241 8.32 -10.45 24.52
N GLY A 242 9.55 -10.18 24.11
CA GLY A 242 10.43 -11.11 23.43
C GLY A 242 11.76 -10.46 23.12
#